data_9d5625b02b2e4ae5a5f78c9781a9c5c7
#
_entry.id   9d5625b02b2e4ae5a5f78c9781a9c5c7
#
_cell.length_a   1.000
_cell.length_b   1.000
_cell.length_c   1.000
_cell.angle_alpha   90.00
_cell.angle_beta   90.00
_cell.angle_gamma   90.00
#
_symmetry.space_group_name_H-M   'P 1'
#
loop_
_entity.id
_entity.type
_entity.pdbx_description
1 polymer ?
#
loop_
_entity_poly.entity_id
_entity_poly.type
_entity_poly.pdbx_seq_one_letter_code
_entity_poly.pdbx_strand_id
1 'polypeptide(L)'
;MVRRLFFVLSAKIWVTSTYKINAVRMNIGALKLDFGPKEMIEFAKTDHMIWGMRMHQMMWGNIELDAADVENHAVCRLGKWYFGEGKESYGRMPEFETLGICHEKFHKLCAATIRAYHDKRMQEVERNLPEIDHLSDEVLSCLDKIKSRI
;
A
#
# COMPACT_ATOMS: atom_id res chain seq x y z
N MET A 1 -13.05 0.24 -39.07
CA MET A 1 -13.93 1.12 -38.26
C MET A 1 -14.38 0.51 -36.92
N VAL A 2 -14.28 -0.79 -36.73
CA VAL A 2 -14.76 -1.53 -35.51
C VAL A 2 -13.81 -1.46 -34.33
N ARG A 3 -12.46 -1.32 -34.53
CA ARG A 3 -11.47 -1.31 -33.44
C ARG A 3 -11.49 -0.07 -32.55
N ARG A 4 -11.96 1.08 -33.02
CA ARG A 4 -12.03 2.32 -32.21
C ARG A 4 -13.22 2.35 -31.24
N LEU A 5 -14.28 1.60 -31.52
CA LEU A 5 -15.49 1.59 -30.68
C LEU A 5 -15.29 0.74 -29.41
N PHE A 6 -14.49 -0.34 -29.50
CA PHE A 6 -14.20 -1.20 -28.35
C PHE A 6 -13.31 -0.52 -27.30
N PHE A 7 -12.37 0.32 -27.74
CA PHE A 7 -11.48 1.04 -26.80
C PHE A 7 -12.21 2.13 -26.00
N VAL A 8 -13.18 2.79 -26.60
CA VAL A 8 -13.96 3.85 -25.93
C VAL A 8 -14.97 3.25 -24.94
N LEU A 9 -15.53 2.07 -25.23
CA LEU A 9 -16.44 1.36 -24.32
C LEU A 9 -15.72 0.79 -23.10
N SER A 10 -14.50 0.26 -23.26
CA SER A 10 -13.72 -0.26 -22.14
C SER A 10 -13.25 0.85 -21.20
N ALA A 11 -12.84 2.01 -21.72
CA ALA A 11 -12.48 3.16 -20.91
C ALA A 11 -13.65 3.76 -20.13
N LYS A 12 -14.85 3.82 -20.73
CA LYS A 12 -16.08 4.29 -20.04
C LYS A 12 -16.54 3.34 -18.94
N ILE A 13 -16.42 2.03 -19.14
CA ILE A 13 -16.76 1.03 -18.12
C ILE A 13 -15.77 1.11 -16.96
N TRP A 14 -14.49 1.36 -17.23
CA TRP A 14 -13.45 1.48 -16.20
C TRP A 14 -13.65 2.75 -15.36
N VAL A 15 -13.90 3.90 -15.97
CA VAL A 15 -14.17 5.17 -15.28
C VAL A 15 -15.45 5.09 -14.43
N THR A 16 -16.51 4.46 -14.91
CA THR A 16 -17.75 4.29 -14.13
C THR A 16 -17.59 3.30 -12.98
N SER A 17 -16.78 2.25 -13.15
CA SER A 17 -16.46 1.30 -12.06
C SER A 17 -15.63 1.97 -10.97
N THR A 18 -14.60 2.74 -11.32
CA THR A 18 -13.77 3.49 -10.38
C THR A 18 -14.56 4.55 -9.63
N TYR A 19 -15.48 5.26 -10.32
CA TYR A 19 -16.36 6.24 -9.70
C TYR A 19 -17.34 5.59 -8.71
N LYS A 20 -17.92 4.45 -9.04
CA LYS A 20 -18.77 3.69 -8.12
C LYS A 20 -18.04 3.18 -6.89
N ILE A 21 -16.80 2.72 -7.04
CA ILE A 21 -15.95 2.29 -5.91
C ILE A 21 -15.61 3.48 -5.01
N ASN A 22 -15.31 4.65 -5.57
CA ASN A 22 -15.05 5.86 -4.80
C ASN A 22 -16.32 6.37 -4.11
N ALA A 23 -17.48 6.28 -4.74
CA ALA A 23 -18.77 6.64 -4.14
C ALA A 23 -19.13 5.70 -2.98
N VAL A 24 -18.87 4.40 -3.12
CA VAL A 24 -19.04 3.41 -2.03
C VAL A 24 -18.06 3.68 -0.89
N ARG A 25 -16.80 4.06 -1.15
CA ARG A 25 -15.84 4.49 -0.12
C ARG A 25 -16.28 5.76 0.60
N MET A 26 -16.85 6.74 -0.11
CA MET A 26 -17.39 7.95 0.51
C MET A 26 -18.61 7.66 1.39
N ASN A 27 -19.51 6.77 0.96
CA ASN A 27 -20.68 6.36 1.75
C ASN A 27 -20.30 5.50 2.96
N ILE A 28 -19.29 4.63 2.84
CA ILE A 28 -18.75 3.86 3.97
C ILE A 28 -18.05 4.77 4.98
N GLY A 29 -17.39 5.84 4.53
CA GLY A 29 -16.80 6.86 5.40
C GLY A 29 -17.84 7.73 6.15
N ALA A 30 -19.07 7.83 5.63
CA ALA A 30 -20.19 8.51 6.31
C ALA A 30 -20.93 7.57 7.29
N LEU A 31 -20.89 6.27 7.10
CA LEU A 31 -21.21 5.29 8.12
C LEU A 31 -20.03 5.29 9.10
N LYS A 32 -20.22 5.76 10.33
CA LYS A 32 -19.27 5.55 11.43
C LYS A 32 -19.18 4.04 11.71
N LEU A 33 -18.50 3.32 10.83
CA LEU A 33 -18.10 1.95 11.10
C LEU A 33 -16.91 2.06 12.04
N ASP A 34 -17.16 1.78 13.30
CA ASP A 34 -16.14 1.71 14.34
C ASP A 34 -15.38 0.40 14.12
N PHE A 35 -14.32 0.48 13.33
CA PHE A 35 -13.46 -0.67 13.08
C PHE A 35 -12.56 -0.86 14.29
N GLY A 36 -12.61 -2.05 14.88
CA GLY A 36 -11.70 -2.43 15.93
C GLY A 36 -10.25 -2.59 15.46
N PRO A 37 -9.31 -2.79 16.40
CA PRO A 37 -7.89 -2.92 16.06
C PRO A 37 -7.58 -4.06 15.09
N LYS A 38 -8.34 -5.17 15.16
CA LYS A 38 -8.16 -6.33 14.25
C LYS A 38 -8.49 -6.00 12.80
N GLU A 39 -9.61 -5.31 12.58
CA GLU A 39 -10.03 -4.86 11.26
C GLU A 39 -9.06 -3.83 10.68
N MET A 40 -8.55 -2.93 11.53
CA MET A 40 -7.52 -1.96 11.14
C MET A 40 -6.26 -2.65 10.64
N ILE A 41 -5.81 -3.71 11.33
CA ILE A 41 -4.65 -4.51 10.94
C ILE A 41 -4.90 -5.20 9.59
N GLU A 42 -6.07 -5.79 9.36
CA GLU A 42 -6.39 -6.43 8.07
C GLU A 42 -6.41 -5.43 6.90
N PHE A 43 -6.93 -4.23 7.12
CA PHE A 43 -6.87 -3.18 6.10
C PHE A 43 -5.43 -2.74 5.82
N ALA A 44 -4.60 -2.60 6.84
CA ALA A 44 -3.19 -2.26 6.69
C ALA A 44 -2.42 -3.33 5.90
N LYS A 45 -2.67 -4.61 6.19
CA LYS A 45 -2.10 -5.74 5.45
C LYS A 45 -2.49 -5.68 3.97
N THR A 46 -3.78 -5.48 3.69
CA THR A 46 -4.28 -5.36 2.31
C THR A 46 -3.62 -4.20 1.55
N ASP A 47 -3.46 -3.03 2.19
CA ASP A 47 -2.81 -1.88 1.58
C ASP A 47 -1.34 -2.19 1.22
N HIS A 48 -0.60 -2.89 2.08
CA HIS A 48 0.79 -3.30 1.80
C HIS A 48 0.89 -4.28 0.63
N MET A 49 0.03 -5.28 0.59
CA MET A 49 -0.04 -6.23 -0.54
C MET A 49 -0.33 -5.50 -1.87
N ILE A 50 -1.24 -4.52 -1.85
CA ILE A 50 -1.56 -3.71 -3.04
C ILE A 50 -0.34 -2.90 -3.49
N TRP A 51 0.43 -2.32 -2.57
CA TRP A 51 1.65 -1.59 -2.92
C TRP A 51 2.72 -2.50 -3.54
N GLY A 52 2.97 -3.69 -3.00
CA GLY A 52 3.85 -4.69 -3.60
C GLY A 52 3.44 -5.00 -5.05
N MET A 53 2.15 -5.32 -5.28
CA MET A 53 1.64 -5.57 -6.63
C MET A 53 1.81 -4.36 -7.58
N ARG A 54 1.60 -3.13 -7.10
CA ARG A 54 1.78 -1.92 -7.90
C ARG A 54 3.22 -1.72 -8.34
N MET A 55 4.21 -2.04 -7.48
CA MET A 55 5.63 -1.97 -7.84
C MET A 55 5.97 -2.90 -9.01
N HIS A 56 5.46 -4.14 -8.99
CA HIS A 56 5.61 -5.07 -10.11
C HIS A 56 4.89 -4.60 -11.38
N GLN A 57 3.67 -4.05 -11.26
CA GLN A 57 2.93 -3.51 -12.40
C GLN A 57 3.65 -2.33 -13.05
N MET A 58 4.29 -1.46 -12.26
CA MET A 58 5.13 -0.36 -12.77
C MET A 58 6.32 -0.91 -13.55
N MET A 59 7.02 -1.91 -13.01
CA MET A 59 8.16 -2.55 -13.70
C MET A 59 7.76 -3.11 -15.08
N TRP A 60 6.56 -3.67 -15.21
CA TRP A 60 6.04 -4.17 -16.49
C TRP A 60 5.46 -3.08 -17.40
N GLY A 61 5.52 -1.82 -16.97
CA GLY A 61 5.01 -0.69 -17.76
C GLY A 61 3.48 -0.59 -17.83
N ASN A 62 2.76 -1.28 -16.94
CA ASN A 62 1.30 -1.30 -16.92
C ASN A 62 0.70 -0.09 -16.20
N ILE A 63 1.44 0.52 -15.27
CA ILE A 63 1.03 1.72 -14.53
C ILE A 63 2.22 2.66 -14.33
N GLU A 64 1.92 3.93 -14.13
CA GLU A 64 2.89 4.92 -13.65
C GLU A 64 2.65 5.17 -12.16
N LEU A 65 3.73 5.36 -11.40
CA LEU A 65 3.72 5.70 -9.98
C LEU A 65 4.54 6.96 -9.74
N ASP A 66 4.10 7.77 -8.77
CA ASP A 66 4.91 8.89 -8.25
C ASP A 66 5.54 8.47 -6.91
N ALA A 67 6.83 8.75 -6.74
CA ALA A 67 7.56 8.47 -5.51
C ALA A 67 6.97 9.25 -4.32
N ALA A 68 6.43 10.44 -4.55
CA ALA A 68 5.80 11.25 -3.51
C ALA A 68 4.56 10.59 -2.90
N ASP A 69 3.84 9.74 -3.65
CA ASP A 69 2.64 9.05 -3.17
C ASP A 69 2.94 7.97 -2.12
N VAL A 70 4.20 7.48 -2.09
CA VAL A 70 4.59 6.38 -1.19
C VAL A 70 5.65 6.77 -0.16
N GLU A 71 6.39 7.84 -0.37
CA GLU A 71 7.59 8.17 0.43
C GLU A 71 7.29 8.41 1.92
N ASN A 72 6.18 9.07 2.22
CA ASN A 72 5.85 9.40 3.60
C ASN A 72 5.04 8.28 4.27
N HIS A 73 5.74 7.40 4.98
CA HIS A 73 5.14 6.28 5.70
C HIS A 73 4.17 6.69 6.82
N ALA A 74 4.26 7.92 7.34
CA ALA A 74 3.40 8.39 8.44
C ALA A 74 1.97 8.73 7.99
N VAL A 75 1.74 8.99 6.69
CA VAL A 75 0.42 9.42 6.18
C VAL A 75 -0.44 8.27 5.66
N CYS A 76 0.13 7.10 5.42
CA CYS A 76 -0.63 5.91 5.05
C CYS A 76 -1.50 5.43 6.23
N ARG A 77 -2.45 4.53 5.98
CA ARG A 77 -3.35 4.01 7.03
C ARG A 77 -2.58 3.37 8.18
N LEU A 78 -1.59 2.52 7.87
CA LEU A 78 -0.75 1.90 8.87
C LEU A 78 0.05 2.93 9.67
N GLY A 79 0.62 3.93 8.98
CA GLY A 79 1.39 4.99 9.65
C GLY A 79 0.54 5.81 10.62
N LYS A 80 -0.65 6.22 10.21
CA LYS A 80 -1.58 6.95 11.10
C LYS A 80 -1.93 6.15 12.35
N TRP A 81 -2.22 4.86 12.19
CA TRP A 81 -2.48 3.97 13.32
C TRP A 81 -1.22 3.76 14.18
N TYR A 82 -0.07 3.54 13.54
CA TYR A 82 1.21 3.30 14.23
C TYR A 82 1.60 4.46 15.13
N PHE A 83 1.49 5.71 14.64
CA PHE A 83 1.83 6.91 15.42
C PHE A 83 0.71 7.38 16.36
N GLY A 84 -0.50 6.85 16.23
CA GLY A 84 -1.66 7.13 17.06
C GLY A 84 -2.00 5.98 18.02
N GLU A 85 -3.20 5.43 17.88
CA GLU A 85 -3.79 4.42 18.77
C GLU A 85 -2.93 3.15 18.91
N GLY A 86 -2.23 2.75 17.85
CA GLY A 86 -1.34 1.60 17.86
C GLY A 86 -0.19 1.78 18.85
N LYS A 87 0.41 2.97 18.89
CA LYS A 87 1.49 3.30 19.81
C LYS A 87 1.03 3.29 21.28
N GLU A 88 -0.15 3.83 21.54
CA GLU A 88 -0.70 3.87 22.89
C GLU A 88 -1.00 2.47 23.42
N SER A 89 -1.53 1.60 22.55
CA SER A 89 -2.00 0.26 22.95
C SER A 89 -0.90 -0.79 22.88
N TYR A 90 -0.01 -0.74 21.90
CA TYR A 90 0.93 -1.82 21.57
C TYR A 90 2.40 -1.38 21.53
N GLY A 91 2.70 -0.10 21.79
CA GLY A 91 4.05 0.47 21.68
C GLY A 91 5.13 -0.18 22.54
N ARG A 92 4.75 -1.02 23.53
CA ARG A 92 5.69 -1.79 24.37
C ARG A 92 6.01 -3.18 23.82
N MET A 93 5.38 -3.58 22.73
CA MET A 93 5.63 -4.89 22.12
C MET A 93 6.88 -4.80 21.22
N PRO A 94 7.82 -5.77 21.31
CA PRO A 94 8.98 -5.78 20.42
C PRO A 94 8.60 -5.83 18.93
N GLU A 95 7.50 -6.52 18.61
CA GLU A 95 6.97 -6.62 17.26
C GLU A 95 6.48 -5.26 16.73
N PHE A 96 6.03 -4.38 17.62
CA PHE A 96 5.59 -3.03 17.24
C PHE A 96 6.78 -2.15 16.84
N GLU A 97 7.90 -2.22 17.56
CA GLU A 97 9.13 -1.53 17.19
C GLU A 97 9.67 -2.03 15.83
N THR A 98 9.74 -3.35 15.68
CA THR A 98 10.15 -3.99 14.41
C THR A 98 9.25 -3.57 13.26
N LEU A 99 7.93 -3.54 13.46
CA LEU A 99 6.95 -3.06 12.49
C LEU A 99 7.28 -1.65 11.99
N GLY A 100 7.58 -0.73 12.91
CA GLY A 100 7.92 0.65 12.54
C GLY A 100 9.14 0.74 11.64
N ILE A 101 10.19 -0.04 11.98
CA ILE A 101 11.45 -0.08 11.21
C ILE A 101 11.23 -0.64 9.80
N CYS A 102 10.54 -1.78 9.68
CA CYS A 102 10.29 -2.43 8.40
C CYS A 102 9.35 -1.58 7.52
N HIS A 103 8.33 -0.98 8.11
CA HIS A 103 7.38 -0.11 7.44
C HIS A 103 8.06 1.15 6.85
N GLU A 104 8.91 1.82 7.62
CA GLU A 104 9.68 2.97 7.13
C GLU A 104 10.62 2.58 5.99
N LYS A 105 11.35 1.47 6.14
CA LYS A 105 12.25 0.94 5.10
C LYS A 105 11.50 0.60 3.82
N PHE A 106 10.36 -0.06 3.94
CA PHE A 106 9.49 -0.39 2.80
C PHE A 106 9.12 0.86 2.01
N HIS A 107 8.61 1.89 2.65
CA HIS A 107 8.23 3.14 2.01
C HIS A 107 9.40 3.85 1.32
N LYS A 108 10.55 3.94 1.99
CA LYS A 108 11.78 4.53 1.44
C LYS A 108 12.28 3.77 0.21
N LEU A 109 12.27 2.44 0.27
CA LEU A 109 12.74 1.61 -0.84
C LEU A 109 11.79 1.67 -2.03
N CYS A 110 10.47 1.67 -1.81
CA CYS A 110 9.47 1.87 -2.86
C CYS A 110 9.70 3.21 -3.57
N ALA A 111 9.85 4.32 -2.83
CA ALA A 111 10.09 5.63 -3.41
C ALA A 111 11.41 5.69 -4.21
N ALA A 112 12.49 5.11 -3.67
CA ALA A 112 13.78 5.01 -4.37
C ALA A 112 13.67 4.21 -5.68
N THR A 113 12.92 3.11 -5.65
CA THR A 113 12.71 2.23 -6.81
C THR A 113 11.88 2.91 -7.90
N ILE A 114 10.85 3.68 -7.53
CA ILE A 114 10.07 4.49 -8.48
C ILE A 114 10.97 5.53 -9.16
N ARG A 115 11.82 6.24 -8.40
CA ARG A 115 12.79 7.17 -8.97
C ARG A 115 13.78 6.47 -9.90
N ALA A 116 14.29 5.30 -9.52
CA ALA A 116 15.19 4.50 -10.37
C ALA A 116 14.51 4.10 -11.68
N TYR A 117 13.22 3.74 -11.65
CA TYR A 117 12.43 3.43 -12.83
C TYR A 117 12.30 4.63 -13.77
N HIS A 118 11.96 5.81 -13.26
CA HIS A 118 11.88 7.03 -14.05
C HIS A 118 13.22 7.43 -14.67
N ASP A 119 14.33 7.21 -13.94
CA ASP A 119 15.70 7.45 -14.39
C ASP A 119 16.23 6.34 -15.33
N LYS A 120 15.41 5.33 -15.68
CA LYS A 120 15.78 4.18 -16.53
C LYS A 120 16.90 3.31 -15.94
N ARG A 121 17.10 3.34 -14.63
CA ARG A 121 18.08 2.49 -13.92
C ARG A 121 17.47 1.09 -13.61
N MET A 122 17.16 0.36 -14.68
CA MET A 122 16.38 -0.89 -14.58
C MET A 122 17.03 -1.97 -13.72
N GLN A 123 18.37 -2.09 -13.75
CA GLN A 123 19.10 -3.05 -12.90
C GLN A 123 18.90 -2.76 -11.39
N GLU A 124 18.75 -1.50 -11.03
CA GLU A 124 18.43 -1.11 -9.64
C GLU A 124 16.98 -1.48 -9.28
N VAL A 125 16.05 -1.26 -10.20
CA VAL A 125 14.64 -1.66 -10.03
C VAL A 125 14.54 -3.17 -9.80
N GLU A 126 15.16 -3.98 -10.68
CA GLU A 126 15.16 -5.45 -10.58
C GLU A 126 15.77 -5.95 -9.26
N ARG A 127 16.82 -5.32 -8.80
CA ARG A 127 17.46 -5.66 -7.52
C ARG A 127 16.61 -5.30 -6.30
N ASN A 128 15.88 -4.20 -6.37
CA ASN A 128 15.10 -3.70 -5.24
C ASN A 128 13.77 -4.43 -5.05
N LEU A 129 13.16 -4.96 -6.12
CA LEU A 129 11.84 -5.61 -6.04
C LEU A 129 11.79 -6.77 -5.04
N PRO A 130 12.73 -7.74 -5.03
CA PRO A 130 12.73 -8.81 -4.04
C PRO A 130 12.86 -8.30 -2.59
N GLU A 131 13.59 -7.21 -2.38
CA GLU A 131 13.73 -6.61 -1.05
C GLU A 131 12.45 -5.90 -0.61
N ILE A 132 11.73 -5.27 -1.55
CA ILE A 132 10.39 -4.70 -1.30
C ILE A 132 9.42 -5.80 -0.88
N ASP A 133 9.41 -6.93 -1.57
CA ASP A 133 8.57 -8.08 -1.23
C ASP A 133 8.92 -8.61 0.15
N HIS A 134 10.21 -8.77 0.46
CA HIS A 134 10.68 -9.21 1.78
C HIS A 134 10.25 -8.25 2.90
N LEU A 135 10.44 -6.94 2.73
CA LEU A 135 10.02 -5.94 3.72
C LEU A 135 8.50 -5.92 3.90
N SER A 136 7.73 -6.14 2.82
CA SER A 136 6.28 -6.30 2.91
C SER A 136 5.90 -7.51 3.76
N ASP A 137 6.53 -8.66 3.55
CA ASP A 137 6.31 -9.87 4.33
C ASP A 137 6.66 -9.68 5.82
N GLU A 138 7.74 -8.97 6.12
CA GLU A 138 8.10 -8.62 7.51
C GLU A 138 7.02 -7.74 8.18
N VAL A 139 6.51 -6.73 7.46
CA VAL A 139 5.40 -5.88 7.94
C VAL A 139 4.17 -6.74 8.23
N LEU A 140 3.78 -7.62 7.30
CA LEU A 140 2.64 -8.53 7.46
C LEU A 140 2.82 -9.46 8.66
N SER A 141 4.02 -10.04 8.83
CA SER A 141 4.37 -10.91 9.95
C SER A 141 4.26 -10.19 11.30
N CYS A 142 4.77 -8.96 11.40
CA CYS A 142 4.65 -8.16 12.62
C CYS A 142 3.18 -7.84 12.95
N LEU A 143 2.38 -7.47 11.94
CA LEU A 143 0.95 -7.21 12.11
C LEU A 143 0.19 -8.44 12.58
N ASP A 144 0.51 -9.64 12.04
CA ASP A 144 -0.11 -10.91 12.49
C ASP A 144 0.26 -11.24 13.94
N LYS A 145 1.51 -11.04 14.34
CA LYS A 145 1.95 -11.24 15.73
C LYS A 145 1.23 -10.28 16.69
N ILE A 146 1.09 -9.01 16.32
CA ILE A 146 0.32 -8.04 17.12
C ILE A 146 -1.14 -8.48 17.19
N LYS A 147 -1.76 -8.82 16.05
CA LYS A 147 -3.16 -9.26 15.97
C LYS A 147 -3.44 -10.48 16.83
N SER A 148 -2.50 -11.41 16.95
CA SER A 148 -2.66 -12.63 17.75
C SER A 148 -2.70 -12.38 19.26
N ARG A 149 -2.31 -11.19 19.72
CA ARG A 149 -2.30 -10.79 21.14
C ARG A 149 -3.44 -9.84 21.53
N ILE A 150 -4.31 -9.52 20.58
CA ILE A 150 -5.52 -8.72 20.75
C ILE A 150 -6.73 -9.66 20.76
#